data_8c22fb6178c56d8ec1b1860474224487
#
_entry.id   8c22fb6178c56d8ec1b1860474224487
#
_cell.length_a   1.000
_cell.length_b   1.000
_cell.length_c   1.000
_cell.angle_alpha   90.00
_cell.angle_beta   90.00
_cell.angle_gamma   90.00
#
_symmetry.space_group_name_H-M   'P 1'
#
loop_
_entity.id
_entity.type
_entity.pdbx_description
1 polymer ?
#
loop_
_entity_poly.entity_id
_entity_poly.type
_entity_poly.pdbx_seq_one_letter_code
_entity_poly.pdbx_strand_id
1 'polypeptide(L)'
;MSIEFTTDAILEYHPNAIEATPEEIKEVVEIVSKEEKIKFKMFSRECTMHRKQKMFGQDYKFSGITVKKHKGEMPALIQKCVEFSQKNYPELEANAILANLYGPSDYISPHRDNEGKHAKGKPIIGFSFGEARKLTIKSYKRKRDDKGYVKHEQILEAGSAYVMQGKEFQKVLTHEVGKGSGIRLSLTIREFK
;
A
#
# COMPACT_ATOMS: atom_id res chain seq x y z
N MET A 1 -9.08 -1.96 15.26
CA MET A 1 -9.42 -3.42 15.21
C MET A 1 -8.16 -4.15 14.82
N SER A 2 -7.82 -5.24 15.50
CA SER A 2 -6.62 -6.04 15.20
C SER A 2 -7.03 -7.49 14.94
N ILE A 3 -6.39 -8.12 13.94
CA ILE A 3 -6.60 -9.51 13.52
C ILE A 3 -5.24 -10.20 13.49
N GLU A 4 -5.09 -11.23 14.29
CA GLU A 4 -3.94 -12.11 14.30
C GLU A 4 -4.15 -13.27 13.32
N PHE A 5 -3.27 -13.44 12.33
CA PHE A 5 -3.23 -14.60 11.45
C PHE A 5 -2.27 -15.66 11.97
N THR A 6 -1.16 -15.21 12.57
CA THR A 6 -0.20 -15.99 13.34
C THR A 6 0.34 -15.09 14.45
N THR A 7 1.12 -15.63 15.39
CA THR A 7 1.78 -14.87 16.46
C THR A 7 2.70 -13.73 15.95
N ASP A 8 3.09 -13.77 14.67
CA ASP A 8 3.98 -12.78 14.04
C ASP A 8 3.46 -12.34 12.64
N ALA A 9 2.14 -12.36 12.43
CA ALA A 9 1.46 -11.82 11.26
C ALA A 9 0.12 -11.21 11.68
N ILE A 10 0.08 -9.89 11.83
CA ILE A 10 -1.05 -9.14 12.38
C ILE A 10 -1.50 -8.09 11.36
N LEU A 11 -2.81 -7.95 11.18
CA LEU A 11 -3.44 -6.84 10.50
C LEU A 11 -4.13 -5.95 11.52
N GLU A 12 -3.76 -4.67 11.54
CA GLU A 12 -4.55 -3.66 12.25
C GLU A 12 -5.33 -2.81 11.25
N TYR A 13 -6.51 -2.35 11.67
CA TYR A 13 -7.32 -1.42 10.92
C TYR A 13 -7.78 -0.26 11.81
N HIS A 14 -7.48 0.95 11.32
CA HIS A 14 -7.80 2.23 11.97
C HIS A 14 -8.80 2.99 11.09
N PRO A 15 -10.10 2.96 11.38
CA PRO A 15 -11.06 3.84 10.71
C PRO A 15 -10.77 5.28 11.10
N ASN A 16 -10.94 6.22 10.16
CA ASN A 16 -10.72 7.65 10.40
C ASN A 16 -9.32 7.99 10.97
N ALA A 17 -8.28 7.31 10.48
CA ALA A 17 -6.90 7.54 10.90
C ALA A 17 -6.40 8.93 10.51
N ILE A 18 -6.84 9.44 9.37
CA ILE A 18 -6.45 10.74 8.82
C ILE A 18 -7.69 11.53 8.42
N GLU A 19 -7.82 12.71 8.97
CA GLU A 19 -8.74 13.72 8.48
C GLU A 19 -8.04 14.53 7.38
N ALA A 20 -8.54 14.39 6.13
CA ALA A 20 -7.99 15.03 4.96
C ALA A 20 -9.03 15.91 4.28
N THR A 21 -8.64 17.12 3.86
CA THR A 21 -9.52 17.97 3.06
C THR A 21 -9.54 17.50 1.59
N PRO A 22 -10.58 17.85 0.84
CA PRO A 22 -10.62 17.58 -0.61
C PRO A 22 -9.43 18.17 -1.36
N GLU A 23 -8.95 19.35 -0.96
CA GLU A 23 -7.82 20.05 -1.55
C GLU A 23 -6.51 19.31 -1.34
N GLU A 24 -6.26 18.81 -0.12
CA GLU A 24 -5.09 18.00 0.21
C GLU A 24 -5.04 16.70 -0.61
N ILE A 25 -6.20 16.03 -0.76
CA ILE A 25 -6.29 14.82 -1.58
C ILE A 25 -6.04 15.17 -3.06
N LYS A 26 -6.65 16.25 -3.55
CA LYS A 26 -6.54 16.72 -4.93
C LYS A 26 -5.09 17.02 -5.30
N GLU A 27 -4.34 17.70 -4.44
CA GLU A 27 -2.92 18.00 -4.67
C GLU A 27 -2.12 16.71 -4.98
N VAL A 28 -2.23 15.68 -4.15
CA VAL A 28 -1.51 14.42 -4.36
C VAL A 28 -2.01 13.70 -5.61
N VAL A 29 -3.33 13.70 -5.85
CA VAL A 29 -3.92 13.11 -7.06
C VAL A 29 -3.37 13.80 -8.32
N GLU A 30 -3.26 15.12 -8.35
CA GLU A 30 -2.70 15.88 -9.47
C GLU A 30 -1.23 15.53 -9.72
N ILE A 31 -0.41 15.38 -8.67
CA ILE A 31 0.98 14.97 -8.80
C ILE A 31 1.06 13.57 -9.43
N VAL A 32 0.30 12.60 -8.91
CA VAL A 32 0.34 11.22 -9.39
C VAL A 32 -0.30 11.06 -10.77
N SER A 33 -1.31 11.86 -11.09
CA SER A 33 -2.02 11.81 -12.38
C SER A 33 -1.14 12.18 -13.57
N LYS A 34 -0.06 12.94 -13.37
CA LYS A 34 0.93 13.30 -14.39
C LYS A 34 1.84 12.13 -14.79
N GLU A 35 1.90 11.08 -13.96
CA GLU A 35 2.71 9.90 -14.26
C GLU A 35 1.99 8.99 -15.28
N GLU A 36 2.76 8.28 -16.07
CA GLU A 36 2.24 7.21 -16.93
C GLU A 36 2.10 5.91 -16.16
N LYS A 37 1.21 5.02 -16.63
CA LYS A 37 1.14 3.65 -16.12
C LYS A 37 2.42 2.89 -16.52
N ILE A 38 3.06 2.30 -15.54
CA ILE A 38 4.36 1.62 -15.72
C ILE A 38 4.17 0.36 -16.57
N LYS A 39 5.01 0.24 -17.59
CA LYS A 39 5.15 -0.97 -18.39
C LYS A 39 6.32 -1.81 -17.88
N PHE A 40 6.12 -3.12 -17.82
CA PHE A 40 7.13 -4.07 -17.34
C PHE A 40 7.03 -5.40 -18.10
N LYS A 41 8.10 -6.16 -18.12
CA LYS A 41 8.10 -7.49 -18.74
C LYS A 41 7.93 -8.57 -17.67
N MET A 42 7.01 -9.48 -17.91
CA MET A 42 6.81 -10.68 -17.10
C MET A 42 6.70 -11.91 -18.02
N PHE A 43 7.58 -12.89 -17.84
CA PHE A 43 7.66 -14.08 -18.70
C PHE A 43 7.66 -13.73 -20.21
N SER A 44 8.52 -12.79 -20.63
CA SER A 44 8.66 -12.30 -22.01
C SER A 44 7.45 -11.54 -22.57
N ARG A 45 6.40 -11.30 -21.78
CA ARG A 45 5.23 -10.50 -22.19
C ARG A 45 5.33 -9.09 -21.59
N GLU A 46 5.01 -8.09 -22.42
CA GLU A 46 4.83 -6.73 -21.93
C GLU A 46 3.51 -6.63 -21.15
N CYS A 47 3.59 -6.14 -19.92
CA CYS A 47 2.45 -5.91 -19.03
C CYS A 47 2.42 -4.43 -18.65
N THR A 48 1.24 -3.88 -18.43
CA THR A 48 1.05 -2.51 -17.92
C THR A 48 0.41 -2.59 -16.54
N MET A 49 0.93 -1.84 -15.59
CA MET A 49 0.32 -1.72 -14.28
C MET A 49 -1.07 -1.10 -14.36
N HIS A 50 -1.99 -1.64 -13.59
CA HIS A 50 -3.38 -1.16 -13.51
C HIS A 50 -3.55 0.05 -12.56
N ARG A 51 -2.52 0.87 -12.42
CA ARG A 51 -2.54 2.09 -11.59
C ARG A 51 -1.37 2.98 -11.92
N LYS A 52 -1.49 4.28 -11.64
CA LYS A 52 -0.37 5.20 -11.68
C LYS A 52 0.34 5.24 -10.34
N GLN A 53 1.65 5.51 -10.34
CA GLN A 53 2.47 5.47 -9.13
C GLN A 53 3.43 6.64 -9.08
N LYS A 54 3.65 7.17 -7.85
CA LYS A 54 4.69 8.15 -7.54
C LYS A 54 5.31 7.85 -6.18
N MET A 55 6.61 7.97 -6.08
CA MET A 55 7.32 7.89 -4.80
C MET A 55 7.48 9.26 -4.17
N PHE A 56 7.50 9.27 -2.82
CA PHE A 56 7.95 10.38 -2.00
C PHE A 56 8.98 9.86 -0.99
N GLY A 57 9.90 10.71 -0.57
CA GLY A 57 11.03 10.31 0.26
C GLY A 57 12.17 9.70 -0.54
N GLN A 58 12.07 8.45 -0.91
CA GLN A 58 13.11 7.71 -1.65
C GLN A 58 12.64 7.18 -3.01
N ASP A 59 13.59 6.91 -3.91
CA ASP A 59 13.32 6.16 -5.15
C ASP A 59 13.00 4.70 -4.82
N TYR A 60 12.03 4.13 -5.54
CA TYR A 60 11.66 2.72 -5.40
C TYR A 60 12.06 1.89 -6.61
N LYS A 61 12.77 0.79 -6.37
CA LYS A 61 13.19 -0.15 -7.43
C LYS A 61 12.53 -1.51 -7.22
N PHE A 62 11.86 -2.01 -8.25
CA PHE A 62 11.30 -3.37 -8.27
C PHE A 62 11.31 -3.91 -9.71
N SER A 63 11.54 -5.20 -9.88
CA SER A 63 11.49 -5.90 -11.19
C SER A 63 12.20 -5.15 -12.33
N GLY A 64 13.37 -4.54 -12.03
CA GLY A 64 14.15 -3.77 -13.01
C GLY A 64 13.64 -2.36 -13.31
N ILE A 65 12.57 -1.92 -12.68
CA ILE A 65 11.95 -0.60 -12.85
C ILE A 65 12.34 0.31 -11.69
N THR A 66 12.44 1.60 -11.96
CA THR A 66 12.62 2.62 -10.92
C THR A 66 11.49 3.63 -10.97
N VAL A 67 10.70 3.69 -9.90
CA VAL A 67 9.75 4.79 -9.65
C VAL A 67 10.51 5.91 -8.97
N LYS A 68 10.64 7.04 -9.67
CA LYS A 68 11.36 8.21 -9.17
C LYS A 68 10.56 8.95 -8.11
N LYS A 69 11.26 9.44 -7.10
CA LYS A 69 10.65 10.27 -6.08
C LYS A 69 10.21 11.63 -6.62
N HIS A 70 9.19 12.18 -6.00
CA HIS A 70 8.79 13.57 -6.19
C HIS A 70 9.93 14.52 -5.77
N LYS A 71 10.14 15.59 -6.54
CA LYS A 71 11.23 16.56 -6.29
C LYS A 71 10.74 17.86 -5.64
N GLY A 72 9.42 18.07 -5.58
CA GLY A 72 8.81 19.23 -4.92
C GLY A 72 8.71 19.08 -3.42
N GLU A 73 8.06 20.04 -2.78
CA GLU A 73 7.71 19.97 -1.38
C GLU A 73 6.83 18.77 -1.08
N MET A 74 6.90 18.28 0.16
CA MET A 74 6.08 17.16 0.61
C MET A 74 4.65 17.66 0.82
N PRO A 75 3.63 17.12 0.11
CA PRO A 75 2.23 17.52 0.31
C PRO A 75 1.76 17.32 1.75
N ALA A 76 0.90 18.23 2.23
CA ALA A 76 0.39 18.20 3.61
C ALA A 76 -0.28 16.87 3.97
N LEU A 77 -1.04 16.27 3.04
CA LEU A 77 -1.65 14.95 3.25
C LEU A 77 -0.62 13.87 3.56
N ILE A 78 0.51 13.87 2.86
CA ILE A 78 1.58 12.89 3.06
C ILE A 78 2.27 13.13 4.39
N GLN A 79 2.49 14.39 4.78
CA GLN A 79 3.06 14.75 6.09
C GLN A 79 2.17 14.22 7.23
N LYS A 80 0.85 14.44 7.18
CA LYS A 80 -0.11 13.89 8.15
C LYS A 80 -0.02 12.35 8.27
N CYS A 81 0.12 11.65 7.15
CA CYS A 81 0.27 10.20 7.15
C CYS A 81 1.60 9.75 7.78
N VAL A 82 2.69 10.48 7.53
CA VAL A 82 4.00 10.24 8.16
C VAL A 82 3.92 10.47 9.67
N GLU A 83 3.33 11.58 10.10
CA GLU A 83 3.14 11.92 11.52
C GLU A 83 2.30 10.86 12.25
N PHE A 84 1.18 10.41 11.65
CA PHE A 84 0.40 9.30 12.19
C PHE A 84 1.26 8.05 12.35
N SER A 85 2.05 7.72 11.34
CA SER A 85 2.90 6.53 11.33
C SER A 85 3.96 6.58 12.42
N GLN A 86 4.67 7.69 12.56
CA GLN A 86 5.72 7.88 13.58
C GLN A 86 5.15 7.93 14.99
N LYS A 87 3.97 8.53 15.17
CA LYS A 87 3.30 8.61 16.48
C LYS A 87 2.84 7.23 16.98
N ASN A 88 2.26 6.41 16.10
CA ASN A 88 1.65 5.13 16.49
C ASN A 88 2.63 3.95 16.35
N TYR A 89 3.67 4.08 15.51
CA TYR A 89 4.68 3.04 15.22
C TYR A 89 6.07 3.67 15.24
N PRO A 90 6.57 4.08 16.42
CA PRO A 90 7.82 4.84 16.56
C PRO A 90 9.07 4.05 16.13
N GLU A 91 8.96 2.73 16.02
CA GLU A 91 10.01 1.87 15.50
C GLU A 91 10.15 1.91 13.97
N LEU A 92 9.17 2.53 13.25
CA LEU A 92 9.18 2.67 11.79
C LEU A 92 9.84 3.99 11.39
N GLU A 93 10.94 3.92 10.63
CA GLU A 93 11.44 5.08 9.91
C GLU A 93 10.64 5.26 8.62
N ALA A 94 9.66 6.17 8.64
CA ALA A 94 8.74 6.44 7.53
C ALA A 94 9.44 7.20 6.39
N ASN A 95 10.43 6.58 5.73
CA ASN A 95 11.30 7.23 4.75
C ASN A 95 10.94 6.95 3.28
N ALA A 96 10.01 6.04 3.02
CA ALA A 96 9.57 5.65 1.69
C ALA A 96 8.04 5.61 1.61
N ILE A 97 7.45 6.51 0.83
CA ILE A 97 6.00 6.62 0.65
C ILE A 97 5.67 6.37 -0.82
N LEU A 98 4.91 5.31 -1.09
CA LEU A 98 4.40 5.00 -2.43
C LEU A 98 2.94 5.47 -2.55
N ALA A 99 2.71 6.47 -3.39
CA ALA A 99 1.38 6.87 -3.78
C ALA A 99 0.92 6.05 -4.99
N ASN A 100 -0.25 5.43 -4.88
CA ASN A 100 -0.92 4.71 -5.96
C ASN A 100 -2.26 5.39 -6.27
N LEU A 101 -2.48 5.76 -7.53
CA LEU A 101 -3.74 6.30 -8.02
C LEU A 101 -4.45 5.24 -8.86
N TYR A 102 -5.63 4.83 -8.40
CA TYR A 102 -6.49 3.85 -9.04
C TYR A 102 -7.68 4.55 -9.70
N GLY A 103 -7.89 4.27 -10.97
CA GLY A 103 -9.17 4.54 -11.65
C GLY A 103 -10.21 3.43 -11.40
N PRO A 104 -11.42 3.52 -12.00
CA PRO A 104 -12.53 2.60 -11.72
C PRO A 104 -12.20 1.12 -11.88
N SER A 105 -11.53 0.73 -12.95
CA SER A 105 -11.19 -0.67 -13.22
C SER A 105 -9.82 -1.09 -12.74
N ASP A 106 -9.08 -0.19 -12.11
CA ASP A 106 -7.73 -0.45 -11.64
C ASP A 106 -7.74 -1.31 -10.37
N TYR A 107 -6.71 -2.12 -10.20
CA TYR A 107 -6.56 -3.04 -9.08
C TYR A 107 -5.08 -3.36 -8.84
N ILE A 108 -4.78 -4.08 -7.77
CA ILE A 108 -3.50 -4.73 -7.57
C ILE A 108 -3.74 -6.21 -7.24
N SER A 109 -3.12 -7.08 -8.04
CA SER A 109 -3.20 -8.54 -7.88
C SER A 109 -2.56 -9.01 -6.57
N PRO A 110 -2.85 -10.22 -6.10
CA PRO A 110 -2.22 -10.80 -4.91
C PRO A 110 -0.70 -10.72 -5.00
N HIS A 111 -0.09 -10.08 -4.03
CA HIS A 111 1.37 -9.88 -3.94
C HIS A 111 1.83 -9.83 -2.49
N ARG A 112 3.12 -9.75 -2.31
CA ARG A 112 3.80 -9.56 -1.02
C ARG A 112 4.76 -8.39 -1.16
N ASP A 113 4.85 -7.57 -0.13
CA ASP A 113 5.81 -6.47 -0.06
C ASP A 113 7.13 -6.99 0.53
N ASN A 114 7.85 -7.78 -0.24
CA ASN A 114 9.09 -8.43 0.18
C ASN A 114 10.31 -8.05 -0.65
N GLU A 115 10.27 -6.90 -1.30
CA GLU A 115 11.39 -6.37 -2.07
C GLU A 115 12.61 -6.09 -1.19
N GLY A 116 13.81 -6.22 -1.79
CA GLY A 116 15.09 -6.26 -1.07
C GLY A 116 15.44 -5.03 -0.24
N LYS A 117 14.82 -3.87 -0.51
CA LYS A 117 15.04 -2.63 0.26
C LYS A 117 14.13 -2.48 1.48
N HIS A 118 13.01 -3.21 1.53
CA HIS A 118 12.12 -3.13 2.68
C HIS A 118 12.79 -3.66 3.94
N ALA A 119 12.73 -2.88 5.01
CA ALA A 119 13.26 -3.28 6.32
C ALA A 119 12.42 -4.42 6.91
N LYS A 120 13.00 -5.63 6.94
CA LYS A 120 12.28 -6.84 7.37
C LYS A 120 11.74 -6.71 8.79
N GLY A 121 10.46 -7.06 8.94
CA GLY A 121 9.77 -7.06 10.23
C GLY A 121 9.27 -5.69 10.68
N LYS A 122 9.55 -4.63 9.93
CA LYS A 122 8.95 -3.31 10.18
C LYS A 122 7.52 -3.26 9.65
N PRO A 123 6.63 -2.48 10.28
CA PRO A 123 5.26 -2.28 9.81
C PRO A 123 5.22 -1.72 8.39
N ILE A 124 4.19 -2.11 7.62
CA ILE A 124 3.81 -1.47 6.38
C ILE A 124 2.44 -0.86 6.59
N ILE A 125 2.32 0.46 6.41
CA ILE A 125 1.10 1.20 6.69
C ILE A 125 0.51 1.71 5.39
N GLY A 126 -0.73 1.32 5.10
CA GLY A 126 -1.46 1.79 3.92
C GLY A 126 -2.64 2.68 4.32
N PHE A 127 -2.69 3.89 3.76
CA PHE A 127 -3.79 4.84 3.90
C PHE A 127 -4.65 4.83 2.65
N SER A 128 -5.95 5.08 2.80
CA SER A 128 -6.93 5.08 1.71
C SER A 128 -7.72 6.37 1.68
N PHE A 129 -7.87 6.96 0.48
CA PHE A 129 -8.65 8.17 0.25
C PHE A 129 -9.48 8.02 -1.03
N GLY A 130 -10.64 8.66 -1.07
CA GLY A 130 -11.59 8.55 -2.18
C GLY A 130 -12.47 7.32 -2.05
N GLU A 131 -12.70 6.57 -3.14
CA GLU A 131 -13.58 5.42 -3.13
C GLU A 131 -13.11 4.30 -2.21
N ALA A 132 -14.01 3.79 -1.39
CA ALA A 132 -13.77 2.62 -0.56
C ALA A 132 -13.52 1.37 -1.43
N ARG A 133 -12.50 0.58 -1.09
CA ARG A 133 -12.18 -0.66 -1.79
C ARG A 133 -11.86 -1.80 -0.85
N LYS A 134 -12.09 -3.01 -1.34
CA LYS A 134 -11.82 -4.22 -0.59
C LYS A 134 -10.34 -4.59 -0.68
N LEU A 135 -9.70 -4.66 0.48
CA LEU A 135 -8.44 -5.36 0.70
C LEU A 135 -8.75 -6.82 0.99
N THR A 136 -8.13 -7.74 0.28
CA THR A 136 -8.22 -9.17 0.57
C THR A 136 -6.84 -9.70 0.94
N ILE A 137 -6.76 -10.39 2.07
CA ILE A 137 -5.56 -11.06 2.57
C ILE A 137 -5.80 -12.55 2.49
N LYS A 138 -4.83 -13.31 1.95
CA LYS A 138 -4.93 -14.76 1.76
C LYS A 138 -3.62 -15.43 2.11
N SER A 139 -3.71 -16.68 2.55
CA SER A 139 -2.54 -17.53 2.71
C SER A 139 -1.74 -17.63 1.40
N TYR A 140 -0.43 -17.49 1.51
CA TYR A 140 0.50 -17.75 0.41
C TYR A 140 0.85 -19.25 0.39
N LYS A 141 0.83 -19.86 -0.81
CA LYS A 141 1.12 -21.30 -1.05
C LYS A 141 0.14 -22.31 -0.45
N ARG A 142 -0.90 -21.91 0.29
CA ARG A 142 -1.96 -22.81 0.73
C ARG A 142 -3.15 -22.75 -0.22
N LYS A 143 -3.72 -23.90 -0.55
CA LYS A 143 -4.96 -24.00 -1.28
C LYS A 143 -6.13 -23.73 -0.34
N ARG A 144 -7.28 -23.36 -0.90
CA ARG A 144 -8.49 -23.02 -0.14
C ARG A 144 -8.94 -24.13 0.82
N ASP A 145 -8.73 -25.38 0.42
CA ASP A 145 -9.15 -26.55 1.19
C ASP A 145 -8.06 -27.07 2.16
N ASP A 146 -6.88 -26.45 2.17
CA ASP A 146 -5.80 -26.81 3.08
C ASP A 146 -6.15 -26.41 4.52
N LYS A 147 -5.85 -27.28 5.48
CA LYS A 147 -5.94 -26.95 6.91
C LYS A 147 -5.09 -25.71 7.21
N GLY A 148 -5.72 -24.70 7.85
CA GLY A 148 -5.09 -23.44 8.19
C GLY A 148 -4.97 -22.45 7.00
N TYR A 149 -5.74 -22.66 5.92
CA TYR A 149 -5.94 -21.60 4.92
C TYR A 149 -6.66 -20.42 5.56
N VAL A 150 -6.13 -19.22 5.31
CA VAL A 150 -6.70 -17.96 5.78
C VAL A 150 -7.18 -17.15 4.59
N LYS A 151 -8.36 -16.55 4.70
CA LYS A 151 -8.86 -15.48 3.85
C LYS A 151 -9.54 -14.45 4.74
N HIS A 152 -9.10 -13.21 4.65
CA HIS A 152 -9.73 -12.07 5.32
C HIS A 152 -10.02 -10.96 4.32
N GLU A 153 -11.13 -10.27 4.50
CA GLU A 153 -11.55 -9.15 3.66
C GLU A 153 -11.83 -7.93 4.54
N GLN A 154 -11.20 -6.81 4.21
CA GLN A 154 -11.34 -5.53 4.90
C GLN A 154 -11.75 -4.46 3.90
N ILE A 155 -12.82 -3.71 4.17
CA ILE A 155 -13.16 -2.51 3.39
C ILE A 155 -12.27 -1.36 3.88
N LEU A 156 -11.57 -0.75 2.92
CA LEU A 156 -10.70 0.40 3.15
C LEU A 156 -11.48 1.67 2.87
N GLU A 157 -12.09 2.22 3.91
CA GLU A 157 -12.85 3.47 3.83
C GLU A 157 -11.93 4.69 3.63
N ALA A 158 -12.49 5.80 3.15
CA ALA A 158 -11.73 7.04 3.03
C ALA A 158 -11.24 7.53 4.41
N GLY A 159 -9.99 7.97 4.49
CA GLY A 159 -9.34 8.40 5.73
C GLY A 159 -8.89 7.25 6.63
N SER A 160 -9.11 5.98 6.25
CA SER A 160 -8.67 4.83 7.02
C SER A 160 -7.19 4.49 6.80
N ALA A 161 -6.62 3.77 7.77
CA ALA A 161 -5.34 3.12 7.66
C ALA A 161 -5.44 1.62 7.98
N TYR A 162 -4.64 0.81 7.27
CA TYR A 162 -4.37 -0.58 7.64
C TYR A 162 -2.87 -0.76 7.86
N VAL A 163 -2.51 -1.63 8.78
CA VAL A 163 -1.11 -1.89 9.14
C VAL A 163 -0.84 -3.38 9.09
N MET A 164 0.10 -3.76 8.26
CA MET A 164 0.60 -5.12 8.16
C MET A 164 1.86 -5.23 9.02
N GLN A 165 1.77 -6.01 10.11
CA GLN A 165 2.85 -6.16 11.10
C GLN A 165 3.37 -7.57 11.16
N GLY A 166 4.61 -7.68 11.64
CA GLY A 166 5.28 -8.93 11.96
C GLY A 166 6.14 -9.49 10.83
N LYS A 167 7.18 -10.24 11.23
CA LYS A 167 8.18 -10.79 10.30
C LYS A 167 7.62 -11.86 9.37
N GLU A 168 6.50 -12.48 9.78
CA GLU A 168 5.86 -13.57 9.03
C GLU A 168 4.86 -13.03 8.01
N PHE A 169 4.28 -11.81 8.18
CA PHE A 169 3.20 -11.32 7.33
C PHE A 169 3.53 -11.46 5.84
N GLN A 170 4.66 -10.89 5.41
CA GLN A 170 5.08 -10.92 4.00
C GLN A 170 5.68 -12.28 3.56
N LYS A 171 5.78 -13.27 4.45
CA LYS A 171 6.23 -14.62 4.11
C LYS A 171 5.07 -15.56 3.85
N VAL A 172 4.02 -15.50 4.68
CA VAL A 172 2.94 -16.49 4.68
C VAL A 172 1.62 -15.97 4.11
N LEU A 173 1.48 -14.66 3.91
CA LEU A 173 0.27 -14.02 3.39
C LEU A 173 0.56 -13.25 2.11
N THR A 174 -0.45 -13.15 1.26
CA THR A 174 -0.55 -12.20 0.15
C THR A 174 -1.68 -11.23 0.41
N HIS A 175 -1.59 -10.03 -0.18
CA HIS A 175 -2.67 -9.06 -0.16
C HIS A 175 -2.96 -8.51 -1.55
N GLU A 176 -4.21 -8.15 -1.78
CA GLU A 176 -4.71 -7.59 -3.04
C GLU A 176 -5.74 -6.50 -2.75
N VAL A 177 -5.88 -5.54 -3.66
CA VAL A 177 -6.98 -4.55 -3.63
C VAL A 177 -7.79 -4.70 -4.90
N GLY A 178 -9.09 -4.91 -4.73
CA GLY A 178 -10.04 -5.14 -5.82
C GLY A 178 -10.30 -3.90 -6.68
N LYS A 179 -11.01 -4.14 -7.79
CA LYS A 179 -11.57 -3.09 -8.65
C LYS A 179 -12.64 -2.31 -7.89
N GLY A 180 -12.96 -1.11 -8.38
CA GLY A 180 -14.05 -0.28 -7.90
C GLY A 180 -14.74 0.46 -9.05
N SER A 181 -15.57 1.44 -8.73
CA SER A 181 -16.31 2.28 -9.69
C SER A 181 -15.78 3.72 -9.78
N GLY A 182 -15.03 4.16 -8.76
CA GLY A 182 -14.50 5.52 -8.66
C GLY A 182 -12.97 5.59 -8.54
N ILE A 183 -12.49 6.77 -8.20
CA ILE A 183 -11.06 7.05 -8.01
C ILE A 183 -10.68 6.79 -6.56
N ARG A 184 -9.55 6.11 -6.38
CA ARG A 184 -8.93 5.90 -5.07
C ARG A 184 -7.45 6.30 -5.09
N LEU A 185 -7.04 7.10 -4.12
CA LEU A 185 -5.64 7.33 -3.78
C LEU A 185 -5.26 6.42 -2.60
N SER A 186 -4.12 5.75 -2.72
CA SER A 186 -3.52 5.00 -1.61
C SER A 186 -2.11 5.50 -1.36
N LEU A 187 -1.77 5.72 -0.09
CA LEU A 187 -0.41 6.02 0.35
C LEU A 187 0.10 4.85 1.18
N THR A 188 1.18 4.22 0.74
CA THR A 188 1.81 3.10 1.45
C THR A 188 3.15 3.54 2.01
N ILE A 189 3.26 3.57 3.34
CA ILE A 189 4.47 3.98 4.06
C ILE A 189 5.27 2.74 4.45
N ARG A 190 6.58 2.81 4.22
CA ARG A 190 7.55 1.76 4.47
C ARG A 190 8.85 2.35 4.99
N GLU A 191 9.68 1.49 5.59
CA GLU A 191 11.09 1.77 5.86
C GLU A 191 11.94 1.08 4.80
N PHE A 192 12.75 1.87 4.08
CA PHE A 192 13.77 1.37 3.17
C PHE A 192 15.15 1.57 3.79
N LYS A 193 16.00 0.55 3.65
CA LYS A 193 17.43 0.57 4.01
C LYS A 193 18.29 1.07 2.87
#